data_6bc8b50a800b5148a7ef72c34760a379
#
_entry.id   6bc8b50a800b5148a7ef72c34760a379
#
_cell.length_a   1.000
_cell.length_b   1.000
_cell.length_c   1.000
_cell.angle_alpha   90.00
_cell.angle_beta   90.00
_cell.angle_gamma   90.00
#
_symmetry.space_group_name_H-M   'P 1'
#
loop_
_entity.id
_entity.type
_entity.pdbx_description
1 polymer ?
#
loop_
_entity_poly.entity_id
_entity_poly.type
_entity_poly.pdbx_seq_one_letter_code
_entity_poly.pdbx_strand_id
1 'polypeptide(L)'
;VALLIFLLFSLNYTERTILENSESYTIQLVEQVNGDIDSYISYMENIMDIVTNNPELSDYLFDRMEHIMMRERIQEQFVTLMDARSDICNIAVFAKNGRTLINRGTDTRNPYVDLASMPWYQDTMEAEGKAVISASHVQNAIGGKYQWVITLSKGLINPETHEVEGIFFVDMNYSSIQELCTNVNLGSK
;
A
#
# COMPACT_ATOMS: atom_id res chain seq x y z
N VAL A 1 -57.40 12.45 -24.96
CA VAL A 1 -57.26 11.63 -23.73
C VAL A 1 -56.23 10.52 -23.93
N ALA A 2 -56.38 9.67 -24.97
CA ALA A 2 -55.45 8.54 -25.23
C ALA A 2 -53.98 8.98 -25.42
N LEU A 3 -53.72 10.07 -26.14
CA LEU A 3 -52.40 10.63 -26.38
C LEU A 3 -51.73 11.15 -25.06
N LEU A 4 -52.47 11.70 -24.15
CA LEU A 4 -52.01 12.19 -22.86
C LEU A 4 -51.62 11.04 -21.92
N ILE A 5 -52.41 9.94 -21.93
CA ILE A 5 -52.14 8.71 -21.19
C ILE A 5 -50.87 8.02 -21.72
N PHE A 6 -50.70 7.94 -23.04
CA PHE A 6 -49.52 7.40 -23.66
C PHE A 6 -48.25 8.18 -23.32
N LEU A 7 -48.36 9.52 -23.32
CA LEU A 7 -47.24 10.41 -23.00
C LEU A 7 -46.80 10.26 -21.53
N LEU A 8 -47.75 10.14 -20.61
CA LEU A 8 -47.46 9.89 -19.18
C LEU A 8 -46.83 8.50 -18.96
N PHE A 9 -47.32 7.51 -19.65
CA PHE A 9 -46.72 6.15 -19.56
C PHE A 9 -45.30 6.13 -20.13
N SER A 10 -45.08 6.78 -21.27
CA SER A 10 -43.76 6.88 -21.90
C SER A 10 -42.75 7.62 -21.02
N LEU A 11 -43.16 8.72 -20.40
CA LEU A 11 -42.31 9.46 -19.48
C LEU A 11 -41.93 8.64 -18.26
N ASN A 12 -42.89 8.01 -17.59
CA ASN A 12 -42.63 7.16 -16.43
C ASN A 12 -41.75 5.94 -16.79
N TYR A 13 -41.96 5.32 -17.94
CA TYR A 13 -41.12 4.21 -18.39
C TYR A 13 -39.68 4.65 -18.68
N THR A 14 -39.52 5.79 -19.34
CA THR A 14 -38.22 6.35 -19.67
C THR A 14 -37.45 6.75 -18.39
N GLU A 15 -38.11 7.43 -17.45
CA GLU A 15 -37.51 7.83 -16.17
C GLU A 15 -37.04 6.61 -15.38
N ARG A 16 -37.89 5.59 -15.27
CA ARG A 16 -37.55 4.35 -14.56
C ARG A 16 -36.36 3.61 -15.20
N THR A 17 -36.36 3.50 -16.52
CA THR A 17 -35.28 2.83 -17.27
C THR A 17 -33.96 3.59 -17.13
N ILE A 18 -33.99 4.94 -17.14
CA ILE A 18 -32.80 5.78 -16.93
C ILE A 18 -32.27 5.57 -15.52
N LEU A 19 -33.12 5.54 -14.50
CA LEU A 19 -32.71 5.34 -13.11
C LEU A 19 -32.08 3.95 -12.91
N GLU A 20 -32.74 2.88 -13.38
CA GLU A 20 -32.25 1.51 -13.29
C GLU A 20 -30.90 1.35 -14.02
N ASN A 21 -30.74 1.93 -15.20
CA ASN A 21 -29.48 1.89 -15.94
C ASN A 21 -28.38 2.70 -15.24
N SER A 22 -28.70 3.87 -14.67
CA SER A 22 -27.76 4.70 -13.95
C SER A 22 -27.25 4.01 -12.66
N GLU A 23 -28.16 3.36 -11.93
CA GLU A 23 -27.81 2.57 -10.74
C GLU A 23 -26.90 1.38 -11.11
N SER A 24 -27.29 0.59 -12.11
CA SER A 24 -26.48 -0.53 -12.59
C SER A 24 -25.10 -0.09 -13.06
N TYR A 25 -25.01 1.02 -13.78
CA TYR A 25 -23.75 1.59 -14.24
C TYR A 25 -22.87 2.02 -13.07
N THR A 26 -23.46 2.68 -12.07
CA THR A 26 -22.73 3.12 -10.86
C THR A 26 -22.17 1.92 -10.10
N ILE A 27 -22.96 0.84 -9.94
CA ILE A 27 -22.50 -0.39 -9.28
C ILE A 27 -21.32 -0.99 -10.04
N GLN A 28 -21.41 -1.12 -11.37
CA GLN A 28 -20.32 -1.65 -12.19
C GLN A 28 -19.03 -0.81 -12.06
N LEU A 29 -19.14 0.51 -12.00
CA LEU A 29 -18.00 1.40 -11.81
C LEU A 29 -17.35 1.17 -10.44
N VAL A 30 -18.14 1.06 -9.38
CA VAL A 30 -17.63 0.78 -8.03
C VAL A 30 -16.94 -0.58 -7.98
N GLU A 31 -17.52 -1.61 -8.59
CA GLU A 31 -16.92 -2.95 -8.68
C GLU A 31 -15.59 -2.92 -9.45
N GLN A 32 -15.52 -2.17 -10.54
CA GLN A 32 -14.28 -2.00 -11.31
C GLN A 32 -13.19 -1.31 -10.46
N VAL A 33 -13.52 -0.20 -9.77
CA VAL A 33 -12.57 0.50 -8.89
C VAL A 33 -12.05 -0.43 -7.81
N ASN A 34 -12.95 -1.16 -7.15
CA ASN A 34 -12.55 -2.10 -6.12
C ASN A 34 -11.62 -3.19 -6.68
N GLY A 35 -11.92 -3.73 -7.87
CA GLY A 35 -11.07 -4.71 -8.54
C GLY A 35 -9.69 -4.15 -8.92
N ASP A 36 -9.62 -2.90 -9.34
CA ASP A 36 -8.36 -2.23 -9.68
C ASP A 36 -7.51 -1.99 -8.41
N ILE A 37 -8.14 -1.57 -7.30
CA ILE A 37 -7.47 -1.40 -6.00
C ILE A 37 -6.98 -2.75 -5.47
N ASP A 38 -7.83 -3.79 -5.47
CA ASP A 38 -7.45 -5.13 -5.00
C ASP A 38 -6.28 -5.70 -5.81
N SER A 39 -6.31 -5.51 -7.12
CA SER A 39 -5.23 -5.93 -8.03
C SER A 39 -3.93 -5.19 -7.73
N TYR A 40 -4.00 -3.89 -7.45
CA TYR A 40 -2.87 -3.07 -7.09
C TYR A 40 -2.25 -3.52 -5.75
N ILE A 41 -3.10 -3.73 -4.73
CA ILE A 41 -2.65 -4.19 -3.41
C ILE A 41 -2.00 -5.57 -3.53
N SER A 42 -2.64 -6.52 -4.23
CA SER A 42 -2.09 -7.87 -4.45
C SER A 42 -0.75 -7.84 -5.16
N TYR A 43 -0.57 -6.93 -6.12
CA TYR A 43 0.71 -6.73 -6.79
C TYR A 43 1.78 -6.23 -5.81
N MET A 44 1.45 -5.27 -4.95
CA MET A 44 2.37 -4.74 -3.94
C MET A 44 2.72 -5.78 -2.86
N GLU A 45 1.75 -6.62 -2.47
CA GLU A 45 2.00 -7.78 -1.58
C GLU A 45 2.97 -8.78 -2.20
N ASN A 46 2.85 -9.07 -3.48
CA ASN A 46 3.80 -9.94 -4.18
C ASN A 46 5.24 -9.36 -4.18
N ILE A 47 5.39 -8.04 -4.41
CA ILE A 47 6.69 -7.38 -4.31
C ILE A 47 7.25 -7.51 -2.89
N MET A 48 6.42 -7.27 -1.88
CA MET A 48 6.78 -7.40 -0.48
C MET A 48 7.23 -8.81 -0.15
N ASP A 49 6.51 -9.83 -0.63
CA ASP A 49 6.86 -11.23 -0.41
C ASP A 49 8.21 -11.60 -1.05
N ILE A 50 8.50 -11.12 -2.24
CA ILE A 50 9.80 -11.32 -2.90
C ILE A 50 10.93 -10.74 -2.04
N VAL A 51 10.75 -9.54 -1.48
CA VAL A 51 11.78 -8.89 -0.66
C VAL A 51 11.90 -9.56 0.71
N THR A 52 10.78 -9.83 1.38
CA THR A 52 10.80 -10.39 2.75
C THR A 52 11.22 -11.86 2.81
N ASN A 53 11.03 -12.61 1.73
CA ASN A 53 11.49 -13.99 1.62
C ASN A 53 12.95 -14.10 1.12
N ASN A 54 13.64 -12.97 0.88
CA ASN A 54 15.05 -12.98 0.52
C ASN A 54 15.90 -13.40 1.73
N PRO A 55 16.65 -14.51 1.67
CA PRO A 55 17.50 -14.96 2.78
C PRO A 55 18.53 -13.90 3.23
N GLU A 56 19.06 -13.11 2.29
CA GLU A 56 20.02 -12.05 2.60
C GLU A 56 19.42 -10.98 3.53
N LEU A 57 18.13 -10.70 3.41
CA LEU A 57 17.45 -9.77 4.30
C LEU A 57 17.36 -10.34 5.72
N SER A 58 16.98 -11.61 5.85
CA SER A 58 16.92 -12.32 7.13
C SER A 58 18.30 -12.38 7.80
N ASP A 59 19.33 -12.77 7.06
CA ASP A 59 20.70 -12.85 7.55
C ASP A 59 21.20 -11.46 7.99
N TYR A 60 20.97 -10.42 7.18
CA TYR A 60 21.32 -9.05 7.56
C TYR A 60 20.65 -8.59 8.85
N LEU A 61 19.36 -8.93 9.03
CA LEU A 61 18.58 -8.43 10.16
C LEU A 61 18.84 -9.20 11.45
N PHE A 62 19.00 -10.52 11.37
CA PHE A 62 18.97 -11.41 12.55
C PHE A 62 20.31 -12.08 12.84
N ASP A 63 21.24 -12.16 11.89
CA ASP A 63 22.59 -12.68 12.17
C ASP A 63 23.37 -11.71 13.07
N ARG A 64 24.29 -12.27 13.85
CA ARG A 64 25.15 -11.52 14.78
C ARG A 64 26.22 -10.71 14.06
N MET A 65 26.59 -11.06 12.83
CA MET A 65 27.62 -10.36 12.06
C MET A 65 26.99 -9.30 11.16
N GLU A 66 27.59 -8.11 11.15
CA GLU A 66 27.19 -7.03 10.27
C GLU A 66 27.84 -7.23 8.88
N HIS A 67 27.03 -7.45 7.86
CA HIS A 67 27.48 -7.64 6.49
C HIS A 67 27.22 -6.37 5.66
N ILE A 68 28.21 -5.46 5.62
CA ILE A 68 28.10 -4.17 4.90
C ILE A 68 27.73 -4.38 3.43
N MET A 69 28.37 -5.35 2.74
CA MET A 69 28.08 -5.65 1.34
C MET A 69 26.65 -6.18 1.12
N MET A 70 26.07 -6.86 2.09
CA MET A 70 24.71 -7.37 2.05
C MET A 70 23.72 -6.22 2.18
N ARG A 71 23.99 -5.28 3.09
CA ARG A 71 23.22 -4.04 3.24
C ARG A 71 23.12 -3.28 1.92
N GLU A 72 24.26 -3.04 1.26
CA GLU A 72 24.29 -2.30 -0.02
C GLU A 72 23.47 -3.00 -1.10
N ARG A 73 23.59 -4.32 -1.25
CA ARG A 73 22.81 -5.08 -2.23
C ARG A 73 21.30 -5.00 -1.99
N ILE A 74 20.87 -5.10 -0.74
CA ILE A 74 19.44 -4.99 -0.41
C ILE A 74 18.95 -3.56 -0.68
N GLN A 75 19.73 -2.54 -0.36
CA GLN A 75 19.38 -1.15 -0.66
C GLN A 75 19.29 -0.88 -2.17
N GLU A 76 20.17 -1.47 -2.98
CA GLU A 76 20.10 -1.40 -4.44
C GLU A 76 18.82 -2.05 -4.99
N GLN A 77 18.34 -3.15 -4.39
CA GLN A 77 17.05 -3.74 -4.73
C GLN A 77 15.90 -2.77 -4.41
N PHE A 78 15.92 -2.09 -3.26
CA PHE A 78 14.90 -1.10 -2.91
C PHE A 78 14.89 0.06 -3.91
N VAL A 79 16.06 0.59 -4.27
CA VAL A 79 16.18 1.66 -5.28
C VAL A 79 15.64 1.19 -6.62
N THR A 80 15.99 -0.02 -7.05
CA THR A 80 15.51 -0.59 -8.31
C THR A 80 13.98 -0.69 -8.35
N LEU A 81 13.35 -1.13 -7.26
CA LEU A 81 11.90 -1.20 -7.13
C LEU A 81 11.26 0.19 -7.20
N MET A 82 11.84 1.18 -6.52
CA MET A 82 11.35 2.56 -6.53
C MET A 82 11.53 3.24 -7.89
N ASP A 83 12.62 2.98 -8.58
CA ASP A 83 12.87 3.53 -9.91
C ASP A 83 11.94 2.91 -10.97
N ALA A 84 11.52 1.66 -10.76
CA ALA A 84 10.53 1.00 -11.62
C ALA A 84 9.09 1.46 -11.35
N ARG A 85 8.83 2.08 -10.19
CA ARG A 85 7.49 2.42 -9.69
C ARG A 85 7.47 3.81 -9.06
N SER A 86 7.00 4.80 -9.79
CA SER A 86 6.91 6.19 -9.32
C SER A 86 5.88 6.43 -8.20
N ASP A 87 4.99 5.48 -7.97
CA ASP A 87 4.00 5.48 -6.90
C ASP A 87 4.57 5.00 -5.56
N ILE A 88 5.73 4.36 -5.54
CA ILE A 88 6.43 3.98 -4.31
C ILE A 88 7.29 5.16 -3.83
N CYS A 89 6.97 5.67 -2.66
CA CYS A 89 7.68 6.79 -2.03
C CYS A 89 8.86 6.36 -1.20
N ASN A 90 8.68 5.29 -0.41
CA ASN A 90 9.70 4.74 0.46
C ASN A 90 9.58 3.23 0.55
N ILE A 91 10.72 2.59 0.76
CA ILE A 91 10.84 1.19 1.19
C ILE A 91 11.79 1.16 2.36
N ALA A 92 11.39 0.57 3.47
CA ALA A 92 12.27 0.47 4.63
C ALA A 92 12.02 -0.78 5.46
N VAL A 93 13.04 -1.11 6.25
CA VAL A 93 13.01 -2.15 7.27
C VAL A 93 13.52 -1.56 8.58
N PHE A 94 12.77 -1.80 9.64
CA PHE A 94 13.15 -1.46 11.00
C PHE A 94 13.11 -2.72 11.88
N ALA A 95 14.25 -3.14 12.39
CA ALA A 95 14.32 -4.27 13.31
C ALA A 95 14.39 -3.82 14.78
N LYS A 96 13.87 -4.66 15.69
CA LYS A 96 13.89 -4.40 17.15
C LYS A 96 15.29 -4.24 17.70
N ASN A 97 16.30 -4.90 17.11
CA ASN A 97 17.70 -4.79 17.49
C ASN A 97 18.36 -3.46 17.07
N GLY A 98 17.60 -2.55 16.43
CA GLY A 98 18.07 -1.24 15.98
C GLY A 98 18.66 -1.22 14.56
N ARG A 99 18.77 -2.37 13.89
CA ARG A 99 19.18 -2.40 12.48
C ARG A 99 18.09 -1.79 11.61
N THR A 100 18.50 -0.96 10.66
CA THR A 100 17.59 -0.28 9.73
C THR A 100 18.12 -0.37 8.31
N LEU A 101 17.22 -0.59 7.36
CA LEU A 101 17.46 -0.41 5.94
C LEU A 101 16.41 0.57 5.42
N ILE A 102 16.85 1.59 4.70
CA ILE A 102 15.97 2.60 4.12
C ILE A 102 16.41 2.80 2.68
N ASN A 103 15.46 3.12 1.81
CA ASN A 103 15.64 3.23 0.34
C ASN A 103 17.02 3.69 -0.13
N ARG A 104 17.54 4.77 0.45
CA ARG A 104 18.85 5.32 0.08
C ARG A 104 19.72 5.40 1.33
N GLY A 105 21.00 5.16 1.16
CA GLY A 105 21.95 5.10 2.28
C GLY A 105 22.08 6.40 3.10
N THR A 106 21.55 7.52 2.61
CA THR A 106 21.50 8.83 3.30
C THR A 106 20.25 9.03 4.14
N ASP A 107 19.20 8.24 3.88
CA ASP A 107 17.94 8.35 4.63
C ASP A 107 18.10 7.67 6.00
N THR A 108 17.56 8.27 7.04
CA THR A 108 17.65 7.78 8.42
C THR A 108 16.28 7.70 9.06
N ARG A 109 16.12 6.76 10.00
CA ARG A 109 14.94 6.72 10.86
C ARG A 109 14.83 8.05 11.61
N ASN A 110 13.62 8.57 11.72
CA ASN A 110 13.35 9.75 12.52
C ASN A 110 13.48 9.41 14.03
N PRO A 111 14.47 9.97 14.75
CA PRO A 111 14.70 9.64 16.15
C PRO A 111 13.64 10.24 17.10
N TYR A 112 12.85 11.19 16.62
CA TYR A 112 11.82 11.89 17.42
C TYR A 112 10.46 11.22 17.34
N VAL A 113 10.34 10.14 16.57
CA VAL A 113 9.10 9.39 16.38
C VAL A 113 9.16 8.07 17.14
N ASP A 114 8.20 7.88 18.01
CA ASP A 114 7.93 6.59 18.64
C ASP A 114 7.10 5.72 17.69
N LEU A 115 7.73 4.78 17.03
CA LEU A 115 7.09 3.85 16.10
C LEU A 115 6.03 3.00 16.81
N ALA A 116 6.28 2.61 18.06
CA ALA A 116 5.36 1.75 18.81
C ALA A 116 4.01 2.44 19.10
N SER A 117 3.97 3.78 19.01
CA SER A 117 2.72 4.54 19.16
C SER A 117 1.93 4.66 17.85
N MET A 118 2.47 4.22 16.73
CA MET A 118 1.82 4.36 15.42
C MET A 118 0.84 3.21 15.17
N PRO A 119 -0.42 3.49 14.79
CA PRO A 119 -1.42 2.46 14.54
C PRO A 119 -0.94 1.41 13.52
N TRP A 120 -0.43 1.84 12.36
CA TRP A 120 0.05 0.92 11.33
C TRP A 120 1.18 0.00 11.81
N TYR A 121 2.05 0.49 12.72
CA TYR A 121 3.12 -0.31 13.31
C TYR A 121 2.56 -1.37 14.26
N GLN A 122 1.60 -0.97 15.13
CA GLN A 122 0.93 -1.87 16.07
C GLN A 122 0.19 -2.98 15.32
N ASP A 123 -0.64 -2.60 14.33
CA ASP A 123 -1.39 -3.54 13.49
C ASP A 123 -0.45 -4.55 12.80
N THR A 124 0.71 -4.09 12.32
CA THR A 124 1.72 -4.96 11.68
C THR A 124 2.34 -5.94 12.66
N MET A 125 2.65 -5.48 13.87
CA MET A 125 3.24 -6.35 14.90
C MET A 125 2.27 -7.43 15.38
N GLU A 126 0.96 -7.13 15.38
CA GLU A 126 -0.10 -8.05 15.77
C GLU A 126 -0.51 -9.03 14.65
N ALA A 127 -0.20 -8.70 13.40
CA ALA A 127 -0.61 -9.49 12.24
C ALA A 127 0.20 -10.78 12.01
N GLU A 128 1.14 -11.11 12.88
CA GLU A 128 1.92 -12.38 12.86
C GLU A 128 2.55 -12.68 11.48
N GLY A 129 3.13 -11.65 10.83
CA GLY A 129 3.79 -11.80 9.53
C GLY A 129 2.86 -11.74 8.32
N LYS A 130 1.58 -11.46 8.50
CA LYS A 130 0.68 -11.12 7.38
C LYS A 130 0.88 -9.67 6.96
N ALA A 131 0.59 -9.39 5.70
CA ALA A 131 0.59 -8.02 5.19
C ALA A 131 -0.58 -7.22 5.78
N VAL A 132 -0.31 -5.95 6.09
CA VAL A 132 -1.29 -5.00 6.64
C VAL A 132 -1.23 -3.72 5.81
N ILE A 133 -2.40 -3.20 5.42
CA ILE A 133 -2.54 -1.91 4.76
C ILE A 133 -3.05 -0.88 5.77
N SER A 134 -2.39 0.27 5.84
CA SER A 134 -2.81 1.36 6.73
C SER A 134 -3.90 2.24 6.12
N ALA A 135 -4.60 3.00 6.94
CA ALA A 135 -5.26 4.20 6.49
C ALA A 135 -4.23 5.24 5.99
N SER A 136 -4.69 6.23 5.20
CA SER A 136 -3.80 7.32 4.76
C SER A 136 -3.30 8.13 5.95
N HIS A 137 -2.01 8.43 5.96
CA HIS A 137 -1.38 9.21 7.03
C HIS A 137 -0.15 9.99 6.51
N VAL A 138 0.35 10.90 7.32
CA VAL A 138 1.62 11.59 7.01
C VAL A 138 2.78 10.69 7.44
N GLN A 139 3.61 10.31 6.48
CA GLN A 139 4.84 9.59 6.75
C GLN A 139 5.78 10.45 7.59
N ASN A 140 6.23 9.94 8.72
CA ASN A 140 7.15 10.60 9.64
C ASN A 140 8.20 9.66 10.26
N ALA A 141 8.12 8.35 9.97
CA ALA A 141 9.06 7.35 10.47
C ALA A 141 10.47 7.52 9.88
N ILE A 142 10.57 8.06 8.65
CA ILE A 142 11.84 8.41 7.98
C ILE A 142 12.02 9.93 8.06
N GLY A 143 13.18 10.38 8.53
CA GLY A 143 13.48 11.80 8.70
C GLY A 143 13.46 12.57 7.37
N GLY A 144 12.84 13.75 7.37
CA GLY A 144 12.77 14.61 6.20
C GLY A 144 11.79 14.18 5.10
N LYS A 145 11.01 13.15 5.32
CA LYS A 145 10.04 12.59 4.36
C LYS A 145 8.61 12.75 4.89
N TYR A 146 8.05 13.95 4.80
CA TYR A 146 6.72 14.27 5.34
C TYR A 146 5.71 14.40 4.21
N GLN A 147 5.20 13.29 3.71
CA GLN A 147 4.20 13.24 2.65
C GLN A 147 3.03 12.33 3.02
N TRP A 148 1.88 12.55 2.40
CA TRP A 148 0.72 11.67 2.57
C TRP A 148 0.94 10.35 1.85
N VAL A 149 0.83 9.27 2.61
CA VAL A 149 1.05 7.89 2.13
C VAL A 149 -0.04 6.96 2.61
N ILE A 150 -0.14 5.83 1.94
CA ILE A 150 -0.73 4.59 2.44
C ILE A 150 0.43 3.61 2.59
N THR A 151 0.57 3.04 3.77
CA THR A 151 1.67 2.10 4.06
C THR A 151 1.17 0.67 3.97
N LEU A 152 1.81 -0.13 3.14
CA LEU A 152 1.71 -1.58 3.17
C LEU A 152 2.90 -2.11 3.98
N SER A 153 2.63 -2.91 5.00
CA SER A 153 3.64 -3.37 5.96
C SER A 153 3.49 -4.84 6.29
N LYS A 154 4.60 -5.47 6.69
CA LYS A 154 4.65 -6.89 7.05
C LYS A 154 5.64 -7.11 8.17
N GLY A 155 5.25 -7.88 9.19
CA GLY A 155 6.13 -8.32 10.25
C GLY A 155 7.18 -9.29 9.74
N LEU A 156 8.43 -9.10 10.14
CA LEU A 156 9.55 -9.96 9.82
C LEU A 156 9.81 -10.91 10.99
N ILE A 157 9.58 -12.20 10.74
CA ILE A 157 9.71 -13.25 11.74
C ILE A 157 11.17 -13.69 11.80
N ASN A 158 11.76 -13.65 12.98
CA ASN A 158 13.07 -14.21 13.21
C ASN A 158 13.00 -15.76 13.14
N PRO A 159 13.78 -16.42 12.29
CA PRO A 159 13.71 -17.86 12.12
C PRO A 159 14.15 -18.67 13.36
N GLU A 160 14.94 -18.07 14.28
CA GLU A 160 15.39 -18.71 15.51
C GLU A 160 14.36 -18.61 16.64
N THR A 161 13.75 -17.42 16.81
CA THR A 161 12.81 -17.14 17.92
C THR A 161 11.36 -17.39 17.55
N HIS A 162 11.04 -17.42 16.25
CA HIS A 162 9.68 -17.45 15.71
C HIS A 162 8.81 -16.26 16.11
N GLU A 163 9.43 -15.17 16.56
CA GLU A 163 8.75 -13.94 16.91
C GLU A 163 8.92 -12.85 15.83
N VAL A 164 7.98 -11.92 15.77
CA VAL A 164 8.10 -10.74 14.92
C VAL A 164 9.13 -9.79 15.55
N GLU A 165 10.32 -9.71 14.96
CA GLU A 165 11.44 -8.90 15.44
C GLU A 165 11.82 -7.74 14.52
N GLY A 166 11.06 -7.52 13.47
CA GLY A 166 11.22 -6.41 12.55
C GLY A 166 9.97 -6.14 11.75
N ILE A 167 9.98 -5.03 11.03
CA ILE A 167 8.91 -4.64 10.10
C ILE A 167 9.55 -4.24 8.78
N PHE A 168 9.05 -4.81 7.69
CA PHE A 168 9.23 -4.30 6.34
C PHE A 168 8.02 -3.45 5.97
N PHE A 169 8.22 -2.29 5.35
CA PHE A 169 7.11 -1.49 4.85
C PHE A 169 7.44 -0.77 3.55
N VAL A 170 6.38 -0.53 2.80
CA VAL A 170 6.38 0.23 1.55
C VAL A 170 5.36 1.36 1.68
N ASP A 171 5.82 2.58 1.54
CA ASP A 171 4.95 3.76 1.49
C ASP A 171 4.56 4.06 0.04
N MET A 172 3.29 4.00 -0.24
CA MET A 172 2.70 4.33 -1.52
C MET A 172 2.15 5.76 -1.51
N ASN A 173 2.35 6.50 -2.60
CA ASN A 173 1.83 7.85 -2.72
C ASN A 173 0.31 7.84 -2.69
N TYR A 174 -0.28 8.58 -1.73
CA TYR A 174 -1.73 8.68 -1.62
C TYR A 174 -2.39 9.17 -2.91
N SER A 175 -1.78 10.12 -3.62
CA SER A 175 -2.31 10.64 -4.89
C SER A 175 -2.42 9.56 -5.97
N SER A 176 -1.47 8.63 -6.04
CA SER A 176 -1.51 7.53 -7.01
C SER A 176 -2.66 6.55 -6.73
N ILE A 177 -2.94 6.28 -5.46
CA ILE A 177 -4.10 5.47 -5.07
C ILE A 177 -5.41 6.23 -5.37
N GLN A 178 -5.45 7.54 -5.09
CA GLN A 178 -6.60 8.37 -5.41
C GLN A 178 -6.89 8.41 -6.92
N GLU A 179 -5.85 8.42 -7.76
CA GLU A 179 -6.01 8.38 -9.22
C GLU A 179 -6.68 7.08 -9.70
N LEU A 180 -6.43 5.94 -9.07
CA LEU A 180 -7.14 4.69 -9.37
C LEU A 180 -8.64 4.85 -9.14
N CYS A 181 -9.04 5.59 -8.10
CA CYS A 181 -10.44 5.86 -7.79
C CYS A 181 -11.08 6.91 -8.74
N THR A 182 -10.29 7.85 -9.27
CA THR A 182 -10.80 8.96 -10.08
C THR A 182 -10.75 8.72 -11.58
N ASN A 183 -9.86 7.85 -12.06
CA ASN A 183 -9.72 7.48 -13.48
C ASN A 183 -10.84 6.56 -13.99
N VAL A 184 -11.83 6.27 -13.17
CA VAL A 184 -13.09 5.71 -13.61
C VAL A 184 -13.79 6.77 -14.46
N ASN A 185 -13.58 6.66 -15.76
CA ASN A 185 -14.16 7.55 -16.75
C ASN A 185 -15.68 7.43 -16.68
N LEU A 186 -16.31 8.33 -15.95
CA LEU A 186 -17.74 8.52 -15.94
C LEU A 186 -18.14 8.99 -17.35
N GLY A 187 -18.05 8.10 -18.32
CA GLY A 187 -18.38 8.25 -19.73
C GLY A 187 -18.98 9.61 -20.09
N SER A 188 -18.16 10.64 -20.17
CA SER A 188 -18.56 11.90 -20.78
C SER A 188 -18.56 11.71 -22.28
N LYS A 189 -19.71 11.39 -22.83
CA LYS A 189 -20.02 11.67 -24.24
C LYS A 189 -20.81 12.97 -24.33
#